data_efcb7c83eb94d69e099c3b64f82aa906
#
_entry.id   efcb7c83eb94d69e099c3b64f82aa906
#
_cell.length_a   1.000
_cell.length_b   1.000
_cell.length_c   1.000
_cell.angle_alpha   90.00
_cell.angle_beta   90.00
_cell.angle_gamma   90.00
#
_symmetry.space_group_name_H-M   'P 1'
#
loop_
_entity.id
_entity.type
_entity.pdbx_description
1 polymer ?
#
loop_
_entity_poly.entity_id
_entity_poly.type
_entity_poly.pdbx_seq_one_letter_code
_entity_poly.pdbx_strand_id
1 'polypeptide(L)'
;MLFLTAAFLPVSQVFAEPSPAAKLEIITSNRTAWSTAQVLFGLGASIAAIGLGLVAYHLRGTPGAVWAYIGLAAVILGAVFWDGHVYLRAIDPEGFVEGGPIGWLFTAYALLTQFGLLAFGVAYLWAGYPAWLGGITVAGAVIFFIVFFVLKDIPPFFYYILTFIIGIRLMR
;
A
#
# COMPACT_ATOMS: atom_id res chain seq x y z
N MET A 1 -1.11 0.07 11.59
CA MET A 1 -0.36 0.87 12.58
C MET A 1 1.09 1.12 12.17
N LEU A 2 1.92 0.10 11.80
CA LEU A 2 3.34 0.29 11.43
C LEU A 2 3.58 1.40 10.40
N PHE A 3 2.77 1.44 9.34
CA PHE A 3 2.87 2.47 8.32
C PHE A 3 2.64 3.89 8.87
N LEU A 4 1.65 4.06 9.75
CA LEU A 4 1.39 5.34 10.40
C LEU A 4 2.54 5.72 11.34
N THR A 5 3.09 4.75 12.09
CA THR A 5 4.26 5.01 12.93
C THR A 5 5.44 5.55 12.10
N ALA A 6 5.70 4.95 10.93
CA ALA A 6 6.74 5.42 10.01
C ALA A 6 6.49 6.85 9.51
N ALA A 7 5.22 7.18 9.21
CA ALA A 7 4.83 8.50 8.72
C ALA A 7 4.97 9.62 9.78
N PHE A 8 5.06 9.30 11.07
CA PHE A 8 5.28 10.27 12.15
C PHE A 8 6.74 10.38 12.61
N LEU A 9 7.66 9.65 11.99
CA LEU A 9 9.08 9.82 12.27
C LEU A 9 9.59 11.20 11.78
N PRO A 10 10.65 11.77 12.42
CA PRO A 10 11.17 13.09 12.03
C PRO A 10 11.53 13.24 10.56
N VAL A 11 11.86 12.13 9.89
CA VAL A 11 12.19 12.08 8.46
C VAL A 11 10.99 12.21 7.52
N SER A 12 9.76 12.21 8.02
CA SER A 12 8.56 12.31 7.19
C SER A 12 8.46 13.64 6.42
N GLN A 13 9.14 14.69 6.88
CA GLN A 13 9.26 15.97 6.20
C GLN A 13 9.83 15.84 4.77
N VAL A 14 10.63 14.81 4.51
CA VAL A 14 11.19 14.51 3.19
C VAL A 14 10.10 14.42 2.10
N PHE A 15 8.93 13.92 2.44
CA PHE A 15 7.83 13.75 1.48
C PHE A 15 7.13 15.07 1.12
N ALA A 16 7.26 16.09 1.96
CA ALA A 16 6.69 17.43 1.72
C ALA A 16 7.74 18.44 1.21
N GLU A 17 9.03 18.13 1.34
CA GLU A 17 10.11 19.01 0.94
C GLU A 17 10.27 19.02 -0.59
N PRO A 18 10.21 20.18 -1.28
CA PRO A 18 10.33 20.24 -2.73
C PRO A 18 11.78 20.17 -3.22
N SER A 19 12.76 20.60 -2.41
CA SER A 19 14.16 20.69 -2.82
C SER A 19 14.88 19.35 -2.68
N PRO A 20 15.48 18.77 -3.75
CA PRO A 20 16.28 17.56 -3.67
C PRO A 20 17.44 17.66 -2.67
N ALA A 21 18.14 18.78 -2.64
CA ALA A 21 19.26 19.01 -1.72
C ALA A 21 18.80 19.01 -0.25
N ALA A 22 17.69 19.69 0.07
CA ALA A 22 17.13 19.69 1.42
C ALA A 22 16.57 18.32 1.83
N LYS A 23 15.96 17.57 0.89
CA LYS A 23 15.57 16.16 1.13
C LYS A 23 16.77 15.32 1.54
N LEU A 24 17.86 15.40 0.80
CA LEU A 24 19.06 14.63 1.06
C LEU A 24 19.68 15.01 2.40
N GLU A 25 19.69 16.29 2.77
CA GLU A 25 20.15 16.77 4.08
C GLU A 25 19.32 16.19 5.23
N ILE A 26 17.97 16.19 5.12
CA ILE A 26 17.09 15.59 6.12
C ILE A 26 17.40 14.10 6.28
N ILE A 27 17.57 13.36 5.16
CA ILE A 27 17.86 11.92 5.18
C ILE A 27 19.22 11.65 5.82
N THR A 28 20.27 12.34 5.40
CA THR A 28 21.64 12.11 5.87
C THR A 28 21.81 12.46 7.33
N SER A 29 21.20 13.56 7.78
CA SER A 29 21.20 13.98 9.19
C SER A 29 20.43 13.02 10.11
N ASN A 30 19.50 12.23 9.56
CA ASN A 30 18.63 11.31 10.31
C ASN A 30 18.66 9.89 9.72
N ARG A 31 19.82 9.40 9.32
CA ARG A 31 19.98 8.12 8.57
C ARG A 31 19.28 6.93 9.23
N THR A 32 19.43 6.79 10.57
CA THR A 32 18.80 5.70 11.32
C THR A 32 17.27 5.79 11.27
N ALA A 33 16.71 6.98 11.50
CA ALA A 33 15.26 7.19 11.43
C ALA A 33 14.74 6.94 10.00
N TRP A 34 15.48 7.35 8.95
CA TRP A 34 15.17 7.07 7.57
C TRP A 34 15.09 5.56 7.29
N SER A 35 16.14 4.82 7.63
CA SER A 35 16.18 3.37 7.43
C SER A 35 15.08 2.66 8.22
N THR A 36 14.83 3.08 9.47
CA THR A 36 13.74 2.55 10.28
C THR A 36 12.38 2.80 9.62
N ALA A 37 12.16 4.00 9.08
CA ALA A 37 10.91 4.31 8.35
C ALA A 37 10.72 3.38 7.16
N GLN A 38 11.76 3.12 6.36
CA GLN A 38 11.66 2.22 5.20
C GLN A 38 11.32 0.78 5.63
N VAL A 39 11.95 0.26 6.70
CA VAL A 39 11.62 -1.07 7.25
C VAL A 39 10.16 -1.13 7.70
N LEU A 40 9.68 -0.11 8.42
CA LEU A 40 8.27 -0.07 8.87
C LEU A 40 7.29 0.03 7.71
N PHE A 41 7.61 0.76 6.65
CA PHE A 41 6.81 0.84 5.44
C PHE A 41 6.72 -0.52 4.72
N GLY A 42 7.85 -1.24 4.57
CA GLY A 42 7.87 -2.57 3.97
C GLY A 42 7.08 -3.59 4.79
N LEU A 43 7.36 -3.66 6.10
CA LEU A 43 6.61 -4.55 7.01
C LEU A 43 5.11 -4.27 6.99
N GLY A 44 4.70 -2.99 6.87
CA GLY A 44 3.30 -2.61 6.76
C GLY A 44 2.61 -3.23 5.54
N ALA A 45 3.26 -3.23 4.39
CA ALA A 45 2.74 -3.83 3.15
C ALA A 45 2.66 -5.36 3.26
N SER A 46 3.74 -5.98 3.73
CA SER A 46 3.82 -7.44 3.89
C SER A 46 2.77 -7.97 4.87
N ILE A 47 2.56 -7.31 6.01
CA ILE A 47 1.53 -7.70 6.99
C ILE A 47 0.12 -7.50 6.42
N ALA A 48 -0.11 -6.44 5.65
CA ALA A 48 -1.40 -6.23 4.98
C ALA A 48 -1.69 -7.35 3.96
N ALA A 49 -0.68 -7.77 3.19
CA ALA A 49 -0.81 -8.89 2.25
C ALA A 49 -1.14 -10.21 2.98
N ILE A 50 -0.49 -10.49 4.12
CA ILE A 50 -0.81 -11.66 4.96
C ILE A 50 -2.25 -11.58 5.46
N GLY A 51 -2.69 -10.42 5.95
CA GLY A 51 -4.07 -10.21 6.42
C GLY A 51 -5.10 -10.48 5.31
N LEU A 52 -4.86 -9.97 4.10
CA LEU A 52 -5.71 -10.25 2.94
C LEU A 52 -5.64 -11.71 2.49
N GLY A 53 -4.52 -12.39 2.72
CA GLY A 53 -4.39 -13.83 2.54
C GLY A 53 -5.33 -14.63 3.44
N LEU A 54 -5.46 -14.23 4.71
CA LEU A 54 -6.43 -14.83 5.64
C LEU A 54 -7.87 -14.57 5.19
N VAL A 55 -8.16 -13.38 4.66
CA VAL A 55 -9.46 -13.06 4.08
C VAL A 55 -9.76 -13.94 2.87
N ALA A 56 -8.83 -14.09 1.93
CA ALA A 56 -9.00 -14.95 0.76
C ALA A 56 -9.23 -16.41 1.17
N TYR A 57 -8.49 -16.88 2.17
CA TYR A 57 -8.68 -18.21 2.73
C TYR A 57 -10.08 -18.38 3.34
N HIS A 58 -10.59 -17.37 4.05
CA HIS A 58 -11.95 -17.39 4.63
C HIS A 58 -13.02 -17.46 3.53
N LEU A 59 -12.79 -16.79 2.39
CA LEU A 59 -13.71 -16.77 1.25
C LEU A 59 -13.64 -18.02 0.35
N ARG A 60 -12.75 -18.98 0.61
CA ARG A 60 -12.43 -20.11 -0.30
C ARG A 60 -13.62 -20.99 -0.70
N GLY A 61 -14.66 -21.05 0.12
CA GLY A 61 -15.86 -21.85 -0.13
C GLY A 61 -17.03 -21.04 -0.72
N THR A 62 -16.82 -19.79 -1.09
CA THR A 62 -17.87 -18.90 -1.58
C THR A 62 -17.75 -18.65 -3.08
N PRO A 63 -18.81 -18.17 -3.75
CA PRO A 63 -18.73 -17.74 -5.17
C PRO A 63 -17.69 -16.63 -5.40
N GLY A 64 -17.32 -15.86 -4.38
CA GLY A 64 -16.31 -14.81 -4.43
C GLY A 64 -14.86 -15.29 -4.42
N ALA A 65 -14.60 -16.58 -4.17
CA ALA A 65 -13.26 -17.13 -3.97
C ALA A 65 -12.28 -16.80 -5.09
N VAL A 66 -12.70 -16.94 -6.34
CA VAL A 66 -11.82 -16.66 -7.51
C VAL A 66 -11.34 -15.22 -7.49
N TRP A 67 -12.23 -14.27 -7.25
CA TRP A 67 -11.88 -12.85 -7.16
C TRP A 67 -10.98 -12.54 -5.96
N ALA A 68 -11.20 -13.21 -4.82
CA ALA A 68 -10.35 -13.07 -3.64
C ALA A 68 -8.91 -13.54 -3.92
N TYR A 69 -8.72 -14.66 -4.61
CA TYR A 69 -7.38 -15.16 -4.98
C TYR A 69 -6.70 -14.30 -6.06
N ILE A 70 -7.45 -13.78 -7.04
CA ILE A 70 -6.92 -12.80 -8.00
C ILE A 70 -6.46 -11.54 -7.26
N GLY A 71 -7.29 -11.02 -6.35
CA GLY A 71 -6.95 -9.88 -5.52
C GLY A 71 -5.72 -10.11 -4.65
N LEU A 72 -5.63 -11.29 -4.03
CA LEU A 72 -4.47 -11.68 -3.22
C LEU A 72 -3.18 -11.72 -4.03
N ALA A 73 -3.21 -12.34 -5.21
CA ALA A 73 -2.05 -12.41 -6.09
C ALA A 73 -1.56 -10.99 -6.48
N ALA A 74 -2.50 -10.10 -6.82
CA ALA A 74 -2.17 -8.73 -7.16
C ALA A 74 -1.56 -7.97 -5.95
N VAL A 75 -2.12 -8.13 -4.75
CA VAL A 75 -1.61 -7.48 -3.53
C VAL A 75 -0.22 -8.02 -3.15
N ILE A 76 0.02 -9.32 -3.26
CA ILE A 76 1.35 -9.91 -2.99
C ILE A 76 2.38 -9.34 -3.97
N LEU A 77 2.09 -9.33 -5.27
CA LEU A 77 2.98 -8.74 -6.26
C LEU A 77 3.21 -7.24 -5.98
N GLY A 78 2.15 -6.51 -5.64
CA GLY A 78 2.26 -5.12 -5.22
C GLY A 78 3.18 -4.95 -4.01
N ALA A 79 3.05 -5.78 -2.98
CA ALA A 79 3.91 -5.73 -1.80
C ALA A 79 5.38 -5.98 -2.15
N VAL A 80 5.68 -6.93 -3.06
CA VAL A 80 7.06 -7.18 -3.54
C VAL A 80 7.63 -5.93 -4.21
N PHE A 81 6.87 -5.25 -5.08
CA PHE A 81 7.32 -4.00 -5.72
C PHE A 81 7.51 -2.87 -4.69
N TRP A 82 6.62 -2.79 -3.70
CA TRP A 82 6.77 -1.82 -2.62
C TRP A 82 8.01 -2.08 -1.78
N ASP A 83 8.25 -3.33 -1.38
CA ASP A 83 9.43 -3.70 -0.59
C ASP A 83 10.71 -3.42 -1.37
N GLY A 84 10.74 -3.70 -2.67
CA GLY A 84 11.82 -3.29 -3.56
C GLY A 84 12.01 -1.77 -3.60
N HIS A 85 10.91 -1.02 -3.70
CA HIS A 85 10.94 0.44 -3.71
C HIS A 85 11.53 1.02 -2.41
N VAL A 86 11.02 0.59 -1.25
CA VAL A 86 11.52 1.10 0.04
C VAL A 86 12.95 0.63 0.34
N TYR A 87 13.31 -0.56 -0.10
CA TYR A 87 14.69 -1.05 0.01
C TYR A 87 15.67 -0.15 -0.77
N LEU A 88 15.38 0.13 -2.04
CA LEU A 88 16.21 1.01 -2.87
C LEU A 88 16.30 2.42 -2.28
N ARG A 89 15.19 2.96 -1.77
CA ARG A 89 15.20 4.25 -1.06
C ARG A 89 16.08 4.24 0.19
N ALA A 90 16.17 3.10 0.87
CA ALA A 90 17.01 2.96 2.07
C ALA A 90 18.49 2.95 1.73
N ILE A 91 18.90 2.28 0.64
CA ILE A 91 20.32 2.09 0.29
C ILE A 91 20.86 3.19 -0.61
N ASP A 92 20.00 3.81 -1.45
CA ASP A 92 20.34 4.86 -2.39
C ASP A 92 19.42 6.10 -2.22
N PRO A 93 19.64 6.90 -1.18
CA PRO A 93 18.88 8.14 -0.98
C PRO A 93 19.12 9.19 -2.06
N GLU A 94 20.31 9.25 -2.66
CA GLU A 94 20.65 10.18 -3.74
C GLU A 94 19.78 9.89 -4.96
N GLY A 95 19.78 8.64 -5.43
CA GLY A 95 18.92 8.23 -6.54
C GLY A 95 17.44 8.44 -6.24
N PHE A 96 17.01 8.31 -4.98
CA PHE A 96 15.62 8.61 -4.58
C PHE A 96 15.28 10.10 -4.74
N VAL A 97 16.12 11.01 -4.24
CA VAL A 97 15.83 12.46 -4.29
C VAL A 97 15.95 13.06 -5.68
N GLU A 98 16.77 12.47 -6.54
CA GLU A 98 16.94 12.85 -7.95
C GLU A 98 15.82 12.33 -8.87
N GLY A 99 14.86 11.54 -8.32
CA GLY A 99 13.78 10.97 -9.11
C GLY A 99 14.22 9.83 -10.03
N GLY A 100 15.25 9.08 -9.62
CA GLY A 100 15.82 7.96 -10.36
C GLY A 100 14.83 6.86 -10.75
N PRO A 101 15.28 5.76 -11.36
CA PRO A 101 14.43 4.72 -11.99
C PRO A 101 13.52 3.96 -11.02
N ILE A 102 13.50 4.33 -9.76
CA ILE A 102 12.73 3.70 -8.67
C ILE A 102 11.22 3.98 -8.80
N GLY A 103 10.83 5.04 -9.51
CA GLY A 103 9.43 5.48 -9.61
C GLY A 103 8.48 4.44 -10.22
N TRP A 104 8.95 3.58 -11.12
CA TRP A 104 8.11 2.53 -11.71
C TRP A 104 7.70 1.46 -10.70
N LEU A 105 8.55 1.16 -9.69
CA LEU A 105 8.21 0.23 -8.61
C LEU A 105 7.01 0.74 -7.80
N PHE A 106 7.02 2.04 -7.48
CA PHE A 106 5.89 2.68 -6.81
C PHE A 106 4.62 2.64 -7.67
N THR A 107 4.75 2.89 -8.98
CA THR A 107 3.63 2.80 -9.92
C THR A 107 3.07 1.38 -9.98
N ALA A 108 3.91 0.36 -10.10
CA ALA A 108 3.50 -1.03 -10.10
C ALA A 108 2.79 -1.42 -8.79
N TYR A 109 3.35 -1.03 -7.64
CA TYR A 109 2.71 -1.20 -6.34
C TYR A 109 1.32 -0.56 -6.32
N ALA A 110 1.22 0.73 -6.68
CA ALA A 110 -0.03 1.46 -6.63
C ALA A 110 -1.12 0.80 -7.49
N LEU A 111 -0.80 0.46 -8.74
CA LEU A 111 -1.76 -0.16 -9.66
C LEU A 111 -2.18 -1.56 -9.19
N LEU A 112 -1.23 -2.40 -8.79
CA LEU A 112 -1.51 -3.76 -8.35
C LEU A 112 -2.31 -3.81 -7.07
N THR A 113 -2.00 -2.97 -6.09
CA THR A 113 -2.74 -2.94 -4.84
C THR A 113 -4.17 -2.41 -5.01
N GLN A 114 -4.37 -1.39 -5.86
CA GLN A 114 -5.72 -0.91 -6.16
C GLN A 114 -6.53 -1.94 -6.95
N PHE A 115 -5.93 -2.61 -7.93
CA PHE A 115 -6.57 -3.72 -8.62
C PHE A 115 -6.92 -4.85 -7.66
N GLY A 116 -6.02 -5.18 -6.75
CA GLY A 116 -6.26 -6.17 -5.70
C GLY A 116 -7.44 -5.81 -4.81
N LEU A 117 -7.55 -4.55 -4.36
CA LEU A 117 -8.69 -4.07 -3.58
C LEU A 117 -10.00 -4.14 -4.38
N LEU A 118 -9.97 -3.76 -5.66
CA LEU A 118 -11.14 -3.86 -6.54
C LEU A 118 -11.63 -5.31 -6.61
N ALA A 119 -10.71 -6.26 -6.81
CA ALA A 119 -11.03 -7.68 -6.86
C ALA A 119 -11.59 -8.19 -5.51
N PHE A 120 -11.04 -7.77 -4.37
CA PHE A 120 -11.61 -8.09 -3.06
C PHE A 120 -13.01 -7.50 -2.87
N GLY A 121 -13.25 -6.27 -3.33
CA GLY A 121 -14.58 -5.67 -3.28
C GLY A 121 -15.63 -6.49 -4.06
N VAL A 122 -15.26 -6.94 -5.26
CA VAL A 122 -16.09 -7.86 -6.06
C VAL A 122 -16.27 -9.20 -5.33
N ALA A 123 -15.19 -9.74 -4.73
CA ALA A 123 -15.25 -10.98 -3.96
C ALA A 123 -16.27 -10.91 -2.81
N TYR A 124 -16.32 -9.80 -2.07
CA TYR A 124 -17.30 -9.60 -0.99
C TYR A 124 -18.73 -9.56 -1.50
N LEU A 125 -18.99 -8.87 -2.61
CA LEU A 125 -20.33 -8.82 -3.23
C LEU A 125 -20.80 -10.21 -3.65
N TRP A 126 -19.91 -11.00 -4.24
CA TRP A 126 -20.26 -12.35 -4.72
C TRP A 126 -20.31 -13.39 -3.57
N ALA A 127 -19.60 -13.17 -2.50
CA ALA A 127 -19.63 -14.02 -1.32
C ALA A 127 -20.88 -13.81 -0.43
N GLY A 128 -21.76 -12.87 -0.79
CA GLY A 128 -22.98 -12.58 -0.01
C GLY A 128 -22.75 -11.74 1.24
N TYR A 129 -21.61 -11.08 1.35
CA TYR A 129 -21.38 -10.09 2.41
C TYR A 129 -22.28 -8.87 2.23
N PRO A 130 -22.51 -8.07 3.30
CA PRO A 130 -23.29 -6.84 3.16
C PRO A 130 -22.81 -5.99 2.02
N ALA A 131 -23.71 -5.57 1.12
CA ALA A 131 -23.38 -4.87 -0.11
C ALA A 131 -22.54 -3.59 0.13
N TRP A 132 -22.72 -2.94 1.29
CA TRP A 132 -21.93 -1.76 1.64
C TRP A 132 -20.43 -2.09 1.80
N LEU A 133 -20.05 -3.30 2.28
CA LEU A 133 -18.64 -3.68 2.45
C LEU A 133 -17.95 -3.83 1.09
N GLY A 134 -18.55 -4.59 0.18
CA GLY A 134 -18.04 -4.70 -1.18
C GLY A 134 -18.08 -3.37 -1.92
N GLY A 135 -19.18 -2.62 -1.78
CA GLY A 135 -19.36 -1.32 -2.42
C GLY A 135 -18.32 -0.28 -1.99
N ILE A 136 -18.03 -0.13 -0.69
CA ILE A 136 -17.02 0.82 -0.20
C ILE A 136 -15.60 0.41 -0.63
N THR A 137 -15.34 -0.90 -0.73
CA THR A 137 -14.04 -1.41 -1.18
C THR A 137 -13.84 -1.13 -2.67
N VAL A 138 -14.85 -1.39 -3.51
CA VAL A 138 -14.82 -1.06 -4.94
C VAL A 138 -14.70 0.45 -5.15
N ALA A 139 -15.56 1.24 -4.50
CA ALA A 139 -15.54 2.69 -4.63
C ALA A 139 -14.20 3.28 -4.18
N GLY A 140 -13.65 2.82 -3.07
CA GLY A 140 -12.33 3.23 -2.58
C GLY A 140 -11.23 2.92 -3.58
N ALA A 141 -11.20 1.72 -4.15
CA ALA A 141 -10.22 1.34 -5.17
C ALA A 141 -10.33 2.22 -6.42
N VAL A 142 -11.55 2.48 -6.92
CA VAL A 142 -11.79 3.34 -8.08
C VAL A 142 -11.35 4.78 -7.81
N ILE A 143 -11.73 5.33 -6.65
CA ILE A 143 -11.30 6.68 -6.24
C ILE A 143 -9.78 6.77 -6.21
N PHE A 144 -9.10 5.76 -5.65
CA PHE A 144 -7.64 5.75 -5.59
C PHE A 144 -6.99 5.63 -6.97
N PHE A 145 -7.57 4.86 -7.90
CA PHE A 145 -7.11 4.88 -9.29
C PHE A 145 -7.21 6.28 -9.89
N ILE A 146 -8.36 6.96 -9.74
CA ILE A 146 -8.54 8.31 -10.25
C ILE A 146 -7.53 9.27 -9.65
N VAL A 147 -7.37 9.27 -8.32
CA VAL A 147 -6.42 10.12 -7.60
C VAL A 147 -5.00 9.86 -8.11
N PHE A 148 -4.60 8.59 -8.24
CA PHE A 148 -3.28 8.23 -8.74
C PHE A 148 -3.02 8.74 -10.17
N PHE A 149 -3.98 8.61 -11.09
CA PHE A 149 -3.81 9.09 -12.45
C PHE A 149 -3.79 10.61 -12.56
N VAL A 150 -4.49 11.31 -11.68
CA VAL A 150 -4.53 12.78 -11.64
C VAL A 150 -3.29 13.36 -10.96
N LEU A 151 -2.95 12.88 -9.78
CA LEU A 151 -1.88 13.44 -8.95
C LEU A 151 -0.52 12.78 -9.19
N LYS A 152 -0.48 11.63 -9.90
CA LYS A 152 0.71 10.78 -10.08
C LYS A 152 1.33 10.31 -8.77
N ASP A 153 0.64 10.53 -7.66
CA ASP A 153 1.01 10.11 -6.32
C ASP A 153 -0.24 9.73 -5.53
N ILE A 154 -0.12 8.75 -4.66
CA ILE A 154 -1.14 8.43 -3.65
C ILE A 154 -0.41 8.18 -2.35
N PRO A 155 -0.77 8.90 -1.27
CA PRO A 155 -0.28 8.53 0.04
C PRO A 155 -0.72 7.08 0.37
N PRO A 156 0.22 6.13 0.51
CA PRO A 156 -0.14 4.71 0.69
C PRO A 156 -1.01 4.42 1.92
N PHE A 157 -1.06 5.34 2.89
CA PHE A 157 -1.82 5.15 4.12
C PHE A 157 -3.33 5.01 3.89
N PHE A 158 -3.91 5.59 2.82
CA PHE A 158 -5.33 5.41 2.50
C PHE A 158 -5.68 3.94 2.21
N TYR A 159 -4.80 3.22 1.51
CA TYR A 159 -4.91 1.79 1.32
C TYR A 159 -5.02 1.04 2.66
N TYR A 160 -4.16 1.40 3.62
CA TYR A 160 -4.13 0.73 4.92
C TYR A 160 -5.34 1.07 5.80
N ILE A 161 -5.91 2.26 5.68
CA ILE A 161 -7.17 2.61 6.37
C ILE A 161 -8.30 1.70 5.85
N LEU A 162 -8.42 1.56 4.54
CA LEU A 162 -9.47 0.73 3.95
C LEU A 162 -9.31 -0.75 4.35
N THR A 163 -8.10 -1.31 4.25
CA THR A 163 -7.82 -2.69 4.65
C THR A 163 -8.03 -2.91 6.15
N PHE A 164 -7.76 -1.92 6.99
CA PHE A 164 -8.03 -1.96 8.43
C PHE A 164 -9.53 -2.01 8.74
N ILE A 165 -10.34 -1.18 8.09
CA ILE A 165 -11.81 -1.19 8.23
C ILE A 165 -12.37 -2.56 7.85
N ILE A 166 -11.90 -3.12 6.73
CA ILE A 166 -12.27 -4.46 6.27
C ILE A 166 -11.89 -5.50 7.33
N GLY A 167 -10.67 -5.46 7.84
CA GLY A 167 -10.17 -6.39 8.85
C GLY A 167 -11.01 -6.39 10.14
N ILE A 168 -11.33 -5.23 10.69
CA ILE A 168 -12.18 -5.10 11.87
C ILE A 168 -13.57 -5.73 11.64
N ARG A 169 -14.14 -5.51 10.45
CA ARG A 169 -15.48 -6.03 10.14
C ARG A 169 -15.51 -7.54 10.01
N LEU A 170 -14.45 -8.14 9.50
CA LEU A 170 -14.35 -9.59 9.32
C LEU A 170 -14.02 -10.36 10.61
N MET A 171 -13.52 -9.67 11.63
CA MET A 171 -13.28 -10.26 12.97
C MET A 171 -14.53 -10.34 13.85
N ARG A 172 -15.63 -9.73 13.42
CA ARG A 172 -16.95 -9.75 14.10
C ARG A 172 -17.93 -10.68 13.42
#